data_d305bdecfa4d85aaa379c8697ddb8120
#
_entry.id   d305bdecfa4d85aaa379c8697ddb8120
#
_cell.length_a   1.000
_cell.length_b   1.000
_cell.length_c   1.000
_cell.angle_alpha   90.00
_cell.angle_beta   90.00
_cell.angle_gamma   90.00
#
_symmetry.space_group_name_H-M   'P 1'
#
loop_
_entity.id
_entity.type
_entity.pdbx_description
1 polymer ?
#
loop_
_entity_poly.entity_id
_entity_poly.type
_entity_poly.pdbx_seq_one_letter_code
_entity_poly.pdbx_strand_id
1 'polypeptide(L)'
;MHNDVLFNKIPNLLLILLPFSLITGPFISDLSISIIAIIFLIKCIIEKNFSYFNNIYFRYFIFFYFVCLISSLTSDFKLISSFKSFFYFRFGIFALCVWHLLSEDKKLIKYIFVSLFLCFCILVFDGFIQYVYGKNIIGLPTHGIRLSSFFGDELILGSYLSRFLPILIGVFFLTNYSKNKTILNIFFLFIILSIVLIYVTGERASFLLSVMSITYIFVMWNKYSKKFLIILIISSFILLLTNFNNPDIKQRMVNITKEQLGLSDKPVSSVYVGHFLIAKDLFKENPILGVGPKNYVKHCTN
;
A
#
# COMPACT_ATOMS: atom_id res chain seq x y z
N MET A 1 33.98 8.15 9.41
CA MET A 1 33.82 6.90 8.60
C MET A 1 32.90 5.85 9.24
N HIS A 2 33.13 5.43 10.50
CA HIS A 2 32.28 4.37 11.12
C HIS A 2 30.86 4.86 11.38
N ASN A 3 30.67 6.09 11.83
CA ASN A 3 29.37 6.69 12.08
C ASN A 3 28.54 6.90 10.80
N ASP A 4 29.15 7.25 9.68
CA ASP A 4 28.43 7.43 8.39
C ASP A 4 27.88 6.11 7.87
N VAL A 5 28.59 5.00 8.08
CA VAL A 5 28.10 3.68 7.68
C VAL A 5 26.88 3.29 8.50
N LEU A 6 26.95 3.46 9.80
CA LEU A 6 25.86 3.08 10.70
C LEU A 6 24.61 3.96 10.52
N PHE A 7 24.77 5.28 10.49
CA PHE A 7 23.64 6.22 10.53
C PHE A 7 23.04 6.59 9.17
N ASN A 8 23.78 6.38 8.08
CA ASN A 8 23.30 6.73 6.75
C ASN A 8 23.25 5.51 5.81
N LYS A 9 24.33 4.73 5.68
CA LYS A 9 24.38 3.65 4.68
C LYS A 9 23.44 2.49 5.01
N ILE A 10 23.38 2.03 6.28
CA ILE A 10 22.50 0.93 6.68
C ILE A 10 21.02 1.31 6.53
N PRO A 11 20.53 2.46 7.06
CA PRO A 11 19.15 2.88 6.84
C PRO A 11 18.82 3.08 5.36
N ASN A 12 19.72 3.64 4.55
CA ASN A 12 19.52 3.79 3.12
C ASN A 12 19.33 2.44 2.43
N LEU A 13 20.20 1.46 2.72
CA LEU A 13 20.10 0.12 2.15
C LEU A 13 18.79 -0.56 2.53
N LEU A 14 18.41 -0.53 3.82
CA LEU A 14 17.16 -1.10 4.29
C LEU A 14 15.95 -0.42 3.65
N LEU A 15 15.98 0.90 3.47
CA LEU A 15 14.92 1.66 2.80
C LEU A 15 14.80 1.29 1.32
N ILE A 16 15.93 1.12 0.62
CA ILE A 16 15.95 0.69 -0.79
C ILE A 16 15.39 -0.73 -0.92
N LEU A 17 15.69 -1.62 0.01
CA LEU A 17 15.22 -3.01 -0.01
C LEU A 17 13.79 -3.20 0.52
N LEU A 18 13.20 -2.17 1.13
CA LEU A 18 11.88 -2.25 1.75
C LEU A 18 10.77 -2.75 0.80
N PRO A 19 10.69 -2.35 -0.50
CA PRO A 19 9.69 -2.89 -1.41
C PRO A 19 9.73 -4.42 -1.55
N PHE A 20 10.94 -4.99 -1.56
CA PHE A 20 11.14 -6.43 -1.64
C PHE A 20 10.84 -7.14 -0.31
N SER A 21 11.24 -6.54 0.81
CA SER A 21 10.97 -7.11 2.14
C SER A 21 9.48 -7.24 2.43
N LEU A 22 8.64 -6.37 1.87
CA LEU A 22 7.19 -6.44 2.00
C LEU A 22 6.56 -7.65 1.25
N ILE A 23 7.24 -8.19 0.23
CA ILE A 23 6.78 -9.38 -0.49
C ILE A 23 7.10 -10.64 0.32
N THR A 24 8.22 -10.67 1.06
CA THR A 24 8.65 -11.84 1.84
C THR A 24 7.82 -12.07 3.11
N GLY A 25 6.91 -11.15 3.43
CA GLY A 25 6.02 -11.23 4.59
C GLY A 25 6.22 -10.10 5.61
N PRO A 26 5.37 -10.04 6.64
CA PRO A 26 5.34 -8.90 7.56
C PRO A 26 6.57 -8.83 8.48
N PHE A 27 7.24 -9.97 8.77
CA PHE A 27 8.35 -9.98 9.73
C PHE A 27 9.56 -9.17 9.25
N ILE A 28 10.06 -9.42 8.03
CA ILE A 28 11.27 -8.76 7.52
C ILE A 28 11.03 -7.26 7.30
N SER A 29 9.86 -6.88 6.82
CA SER A 29 9.50 -5.47 6.64
C SER A 29 9.37 -4.73 7.98
N ASP A 30 8.72 -5.34 8.98
CA ASP A 30 8.58 -4.79 10.31
C ASP A 30 9.93 -4.67 11.04
N LEU A 31 10.81 -5.66 10.86
CA LEU A 31 12.18 -5.64 11.39
C LEU A 31 12.99 -4.49 10.75
N SER A 32 12.92 -4.34 9.43
CA SER A 32 13.62 -3.28 8.69
C SER A 32 13.18 -1.89 9.16
N ILE A 33 11.88 -1.65 9.28
CA ILE A 33 11.32 -0.39 9.79
C ILE A 33 11.80 -0.12 11.22
N SER A 34 11.80 -1.15 12.08
CA SER A 34 12.22 -1.02 13.47
C SER A 34 13.71 -0.70 13.59
N ILE A 35 14.56 -1.37 12.80
CA ILE A 35 16.01 -1.10 12.77
C ILE A 35 16.27 0.34 12.30
N ILE A 36 15.63 0.79 11.21
CA ILE A 36 15.77 2.16 10.71
C ILE A 36 15.38 3.16 11.79
N ALA A 37 14.24 2.95 12.48
CA ALA A 37 13.77 3.83 13.53
C ALA A 37 14.74 3.88 14.73
N ILE A 38 15.26 2.73 15.17
CA ILE A 38 16.22 2.65 16.29
C ILE A 38 17.53 3.36 15.94
N ILE A 39 18.08 3.10 14.76
CA ILE A 39 19.33 3.75 14.31
C ILE A 39 19.15 5.27 14.28
N PHE A 40 18.00 5.76 13.80
CA PHE A 40 17.72 7.19 13.76
C PHE A 40 17.61 7.81 15.16
N LEU A 41 16.94 7.13 16.11
CA LEU A 41 16.87 7.58 17.48
C LEU A 41 18.27 7.65 18.14
N ILE A 42 19.09 6.63 17.93
CA ILE A 42 20.48 6.61 18.43
C ILE A 42 21.28 7.77 17.83
N LYS A 43 21.12 8.04 16.53
CA LYS A 43 21.73 9.20 15.87
C LYS A 43 21.31 10.51 16.56
N CYS A 44 20.01 10.73 16.75
CA CYS A 44 19.50 11.95 17.40
C CYS A 44 20.05 12.14 18.82
N ILE A 45 20.21 11.05 19.58
CA ILE A 45 20.77 11.10 20.95
C ILE A 45 22.26 11.43 20.92
N ILE A 46 23.06 10.80 20.05
CA ILE A 46 24.50 11.04 19.96
C ILE A 46 24.80 12.46 19.48
N GLU A 47 24.09 12.92 18.44
CA GLU A 47 24.25 14.25 17.88
C GLU A 47 23.56 15.34 18.73
N LYS A 48 22.81 14.95 19.74
CA LYS A 48 21.97 15.85 20.58
C LYS A 48 21.06 16.76 19.75
N ASN A 49 20.66 16.27 18.57
CA ASN A 49 19.83 17.02 17.62
C ASN A 49 18.43 16.45 17.55
N PHE A 50 17.49 17.12 18.23
CA PHE A 50 16.08 16.77 18.26
C PHE A 50 15.22 17.69 17.38
N SER A 51 15.83 18.54 16.54
CA SER A 51 15.10 19.48 15.68
C SER A 51 14.16 18.81 14.70
N TYR A 52 14.46 17.57 14.30
CA TYR A 52 13.62 16.75 13.40
C TYR A 52 12.20 16.52 13.96
N PHE A 53 12.07 16.45 15.29
CA PHE A 53 10.78 16.24 15.96
C PHE A 53 9.91 17.51 16.00
N ASN A 54 10.51 18.68 15.75
CA ASN A 54 9.80 19.95 15.78
C ASN A 54 9.20 20.30 14.41
N ASN A 55 8.37 19.40 13.87
CA ASN A 55 7.61 19.68 12.66
C ASN A 55 6.11 19.40 12.85
N ILE A 56 5.29 20.08 12.04
CA ILE A 56 3.83 20.03 12.15
C ILE A 56 3.27 18.60 11.89
N TYR A 57 3.85 17.84 10.96
CA TYR A 57 3.40 16.51 10.61
C TYR A 57 3.67 15.51 11.74
N PHE A 58 4.82 15.62 12.40
CA PHE A 58 5.13 14.80 13.55
C PHE A 58 4.23 15.13 14.76
N ARG A 59 3.85 16.40 14.97
CA ARG A 59 2.88 16.77 16.01
C ARG A 59 1.50 16.15 15.75
N TYR A 60 1.01 16.13 14.49
CA TYR A 60 -0.22 15.42 14.14
C TYR A 60 -0.10 13.90 14.35
N PHE A 61 1.05 13.32 14.03
CA PHE A 61 1.30 11.90 14.31
C PHE A 61 1.28 11.62 15.82
N ILE A 62 1.90 12.44 16.64
CA ILE A 62 1.90 12.30 18.10
C ILE A 62 0.48 12.42 18.65
N PHE A 63 -0.31 13.39 18.18
CA PHE A 63 -1.72 13.49 18.57
C PHE A 63 -2.50 12.22 18.24
N PHE A 64 -2.38 11.72 17.01
CA PHE A 64 -3.00 10.45 16.60
C PHE A 64 -2.52 9.26 17.46
N TYR A 65 -1.23 9.19 17.74
CA TYR A 65 -0.65 8.15 18.59
C TYR A 65 -1.25 8.15 20.00
N PHE A 66 -1.40 9.32 20.61
CA PHE A 66 -2.05 9.44 21.92
C PHE A 66 -3.53 9.05 21.88
N VAL A 67 -4.27 9.40 20.84
CA VAL A 67 -5.65 8.95 20.67
C VAL A 67 -5.71 7.41 20.59
N CYS A 68 -4.81 6.78 19.86
CA CYS A 68 -4.72 5.30 19.80
C CYS A 68 -4.39 4.69 21.17
N LEU A 69 -3.48 5.29 21.96
CA LEU A 69 -3.15 4.82 23.30
C LEU A 69 -4.34 4.94 24.25
N ILE A 70 -5.02 6.10 24.28
CA ILE A 70 -6.20 6.31 25.12
C ILE A 70 -7.30 5.33 24.75
N SER A 71 -7.60 5.18 23.46
CA SER A 71 -8.57 4.21 22.96
C SER A 71 -8.22 2.76 23.37
N SER A 72 -6.93 2.43 23.43
CA SER A 72 -6.48 1.11 23.88
C SER A 72 -6.70 0.86 25.36
N LEU A 73 -6.53 1.89 26.20
CA LEU A 73 -6.70 1.79 27.65
C LEU A 73 -8.17 1.68 28.06
N THR A 74 -9.08 2.22 27.24
CA THR A 74 -10.54 2.16 27.46
C THR A 74 -11.18 0.93 26.83
N SER A 75 -10.45 0.14 26.05
CA SER A 75 -10.99 -1.00 25.32
C SER A 75 -11.20 -2.24 26.21
N ASP A 76 -12.11 -3.14 25.83
CA ASP A 76 -12.40 -4.39 26.56
C ASP A 76 -11.19 -5.35 26.57
N PHE A 77 -10.41 -5.37 25.49
CA PHE A 77 -9.20 -6.19 25.35
C PHE A 77 -7.91 -5.36 25.50
N LYS A 78 -7.78 -4.70 26.67
CA LYS A 78 -6.73 -3.72 26.98
C LYS A 78 -5.31 -4.19 26.63
N LEU A 79 -4.92 -5.39 27.03
CA LEU A 79 -3.56 -5.89 26.83
C LEU A 79 -3.18 -5.97 25.35
N ILE A 80 -4.06 -6.54 24.51
CA ILE A 80 -3.79 -6.73 23.09
C ILE A 80 -3.75 -5.38 22.38
N SER A 81 -4.72 -4.52 22.69
CA SER A 81 -4.85 -3.20 22.10
C SER A 81 -3.67 -2.30 22.49
N SER A 82 -3.32 -2.23 23.79
CA SER A 82 -2.22 -1.40 24.28
C SER A 82 -0.87 -1.86 23.73
N PHE A 83 -0.62 -3.16 23.66
CA PHE A 83 0.62 -3.68 23.09
C PHE A 83 0.78 -3.28 21.63
N LYS A 84 -0.30 -3.37 20.84
CA LYS A 84 -0.27 -2.93 19.43
C LYS A 84 -0.09 -1.43 19.30
N SER A 85 -0.84 -0.64 20.08
CA SER A 85 -0.75 0.82 20.03
C SER A 85 0.62 1.34 20.45
N PHE A 86 1.24 0.75 21.46
CA PHE A 86 2.57 1.16 21.92
C PHE A 86 3.61 1.08 20.80
N PHE A 87 3.60 -0.01 20.00
CA PHE A 87 4.55 -0.16 18.91
C PHE A 87 4.29 0.71 17.68
N TYR A 88 3.14 1.41 17.58
CA TYR A 88 2.89 2.35 16.49
C TYR A 88 3.87 3.52 16.45
N PHE A 89 4.48 3.88 17.60
CA PHE A 89 5.43 4.98 17.68
C PHE A 89 6.59 4.82 16.67
N ARG A 90 7.05 3.61 16.42
CA ARG A 90 8.13 3.31 15.46
C ARG A 90 7.86 3.84 14.04
N PHE A 91 6.60 3.88 13.60
CA PHE A 91 6.25 4.39 12.27
C PHE A 91 6.45 5.90 12.14
N GLY A 92 6.19 6.66 13.19
CA GLY A 92 6.48 8.10 13.22
C GLY A 92 7.98 8.38 13.17
N ILE A 93 8.77 7.63 13.93
CA ILE A 93 10.24 7.73 13.89
C ILE A 93 10.78 7.32 12.53
N PHE A 94 10.27 6.23 11.95
CA PHE A 94 10.62 5.81 10.59
C PHE A 94 10.35 6.92 9.57
N ALA A 95 9.19 7.57 9.63
CA ALA A 95 8.85 8.66 8.71
C ALA A 95 9.81 9.85 8.84
N LEU A 96 10.22 10.21 10.07
CA LEU A 96 11.23 11.25 10.31
C LEU A 96 12.60 10.83 9.75
N CYS A 97 12.99 9.57 9.93
CA CYS A 97 14.24 9.05 9.37
C CYS A 97 14.23 9.13 7.84
N VAL A 98 13.15 8.68 7.19
CA VAL A 98 13.02 8.76 5.72
C VAL A 98 13.15 10.20 5.24
N TRP A 99 12.48 11.14 5.91
CA TRP A 99 12.61 12.57 5.58
C TRP A 99 14.05 13.03 5.71
N HIS A 100 14.73 12.71 6.82
CA HIS A 100 16.13 13.07 7.03
C HIS A 100 17.02 12.50 5.92
N LEU A 101 16.93 11.19 5.62
CA LEU A 101 17.75 10.54 4.60
C LEU A 101 17.55 11.15 3.20
N LEU A 102 16.31 11.48 2.84
CA LEU A 102 15.99 12.12 1.56
C LEU A 102 16.45 13.58 1.48
N SER A 103 16.56 14.28 2.61
CA SER A 103 17.11 15.64 2.67
C SER A 103 18.63 15.66 2.54
N GLU A 104 19.31 14.66 3.10
CA GLU A 104 20.78 14.54 3.05
C GLU A 104 21.27 14.04 1.68
N ASP A 105 20.64 13.02 1.13
CA ASP A 105 21.05 12.45 -0.16
C ASP A 105 19.89 12.38 -1.17
N LYS A 106 19.81 13.38 -2.04
CA LYS A 106 18.81 13.41 -3.11
C LYS A 106 18.96 12.26 -4.13
N LYS A 107 20.15 11.62 -4.21
CA LYS A 107 20.36 10.46 -5.09
C LYS A 107 19.57 9.24 -4.60
N LEU A 108 19.26 9.18 -3.30
CA LEU A 108 18.46 8.12 -2.69
C LEU A 108 17.12 7.95 -3.39
N ILE A 109 16.47 9.05 -3.82
CA ILE A 109 15.22 9.04 -4.58
C ILE A 109 15.34 8.16 -5.83
N LYS A 110 16.46 8.26 -6.54
CA LYS A 110 16.73 7.45 -7.74
C LYS A 110 16.84 5.96 -7.38
N TYR A 111 17.52 5.61 -6.30
CA TYR A 111 17.67 4.22 -5.88
C TYR A 111 16.35 3.63 -5.38
N ILE A 112 15.56 4.39 -4.64
CA ILE A 112 14.20 3.99 -4.23
C ILE A 112 13.32 3.77 -5.46
N PHE A 113 13.38 4.67 -6.45
CA PHE A 113 12.64 4.48 -7.70
C PHE A 113 13.02 3.18 -8.40
N VAL A 114 14.32 2.94 -8.60
CA VAL A 114 14.80 1.74 -9.30
C VAL A 114 14.37 0.47 -8.55
N SER A 115 14.54 0.44 -7.24
CA SER A 115 14.14 -0.69 -6.40
C SER A 115 12.63 -0.97 -6.49
N LEU A 116 11.82 0.06 -6.30
CA LEU A 116 10.36 -0.05 -6.37
C LEU A 116 9.90 -0.47 -7.78
N PHE A 117 10.48 0.12 -8.82
CA PHE A 117 10.16 -0.22 -10.20
C PHE A 117 10.52 -1.66 -10.56
N LEU A 118 11.69 -2.14 -10.14
CA LEU A 118 12.09 -3.55 -10.32
C LEU A 118 11.15 -4.50 -9.58
N CYS A 119 10.80 -4.18 -8.34
CA CYS A 119 9.84 -4.95 -7.57
C CYS A 119 8.47 -5.04 -8.30
N PHE A 120 7.99 -3.91 -8.83
CA PHE A 120 6.77 -3.88 -9.63
C PHE A 120 6.90 -4.68 -10.92
N CYS A 121 8.02 -4.57 -11.64
CA CYS A 121 8.24 -5.37 -12.86
C CYS A 121 8.15 -6.87 -12.56
N ILE A 122 8.79 -7.33 -11.50
CA ILE A 122 8.77 -8.75 -11.10
C ILE A 122 7.34 -9.18 -10.77
N LEU A 123 6.61 -8.41 -9.95
CA LEU A 123 5.24 -8.74 -9.56
C LEU A 123 4.25 -8.70 -10.72
N VAL A 124 4.38 -7.70 -11.62
CA VAL A 124 3.52 -7.56 -12.78
C VAL A 124 3.76 -8.71 -13.77
N PHE A 125 5.02 -9.03 -14.04
CA PHE A 125 5.36 -10.12 -14.94
C PHE A 125 4.91 -11.48 -14.39
N ASP A 126 5.23 -11.79 -13.13
CA ASP A 126 4.84 -13.04 -12.47
C ASP A 126 3.31 -13.15 -12.33
N GLY A 127 2.62 -12.05 -12.02
CA GLY A 127 1.16 -12.01 -11.93
C GLY A 127 0.48 -12.31 -13.26
N PHE A 128 1.02 -11.83 -14.40
CA PHE A 128 0.51 -12.20 -15.71
C PHE A 128 0.80 -13.66 -16.08
N ILE A 129 1.98 -14.19 -15.70
CA ILE A 129 2.27 -15.63 -15.87
C ILE A 129 1.26 -16.45 -15.08
N GLN A 130 1.02 -16.09 -13.80
CA GLN A 130 0.03 -16.78 -12.96
C GLN A 130 -1.37 -16.70 -13.56
N TYR A 131 -1.75 -15.56 -14.16
CA TYR A 131 -3.03 -15.40 -14.84
C TYR A 131 -3.20 -16.33 -16.05
N VAL A 132 -2.15 -16.48 -16.87
CA VAL A 132 -2.21 -17.28 -18.11
C VAL A 132 -2.08 -18.77 -17.85
N TYR A 133 -1.16 -19.17 -16.96
CA TYR A 133 -0.81 -20.57 -16.73
C TYR A 133 -1.44 -21.17 -15.47
N GLY A 134 -2.15 -20.40 -14.66
CA GLY A 134 -2.72 -20.84 -13.39
C GLY A 134 -1.71 -21.07 -12.26
N LYS A 135 -0.40 -20.88 -12.54
CA LYS A 135 0.70 -20.98 -11.59
C LYS A 135 1.72 -19.88 -11.84
N ASN A 136 2.32 -19.36 -10.78
CA ASN A 136 3.39 -18.40 -10.90
C ASN A 136 4.75 -19.08 -11.26
N ILE A 137 5.83 -18.28 -11.41
CA ILE A 137 7.17 -18.78 -11.80
C ILE A 137 7.70 -19.84 -10.83
N ILE A 138 7.41 -19.75 -9.53
CA ILE A 138 7.85 -20.71 -8.51
C ILE A 138 6.84 -21.84 -8.27
N GLY A 139 5.76 -21.92 -9.05
CA GLY A 139 4.78 -22.98 -9.01
C GLY A 139 3.60 -22.78 -8.06
N LEU A 140 3.43 -21.62 -7.43
CA LEU A 140 2.29 -21.29 -6.57
C LEU A 140 1.02 -21.18 -7.42
N PRO A 141 -0.07 -21.92 -7.09
CA PRO A 141 -1.29 -21.91 -7.86
C PRO A 141 -2.11 -20.63 -7.63
N THR A 142 -3.07 -20.38 -8.52
CA THR A 142 -4.12 -19.39 -8.28
C THR A 142 -5.11 -19.88 -7.23
N HIS A 143 -5.69 -18.99 -6.46
CA HIS A 143 -6.77 -19.28 -5.51
C HIS A 143 -8.13 -18.98 -6.16
N GLY A 144 -8.65 -19.93 -6.93
CA GLY A 144 -9.80 -19.71 -7.82
C GLY A 144 -9.42 -18.70 -8.90
N ILE A 145 -10.14 -17.58 -8.96
CA ILE A 145 -9.84 -16.46 -9.88
C ILE A 145 -8.85 -15.44 -9.32
N ARG A 146 -8.42 -15.57 -8.07
CA ARG A 146 -7.54 -14.59 -7.44
C ARG A 146 -6.07 -14.91 -7.64
N LEU A 147 -5.30 -13.88 -7.97
CA LEU A 147 -3.86 -13.95 -8.15
C LEU A 147 -3.15 -13.47 -6.90
N SER A 148 -2.12 -14.19 -6.49
CA SER A 148 -1.28 -13.84 -5.34
C SER A 148 0.19 -13.60 -5.70
N SER A 149 0.64 -14.07 -6.88
CA SER A 149 2.06 -14.01 -7.27
C SER A 149 2.96 -14.58 -6.16
N PHE A 150 3.97 -13.86 -5.73
CA PHE A 150 4.90 -14.29 -4.67
C PHE A 150 4.34 -14.18 -3.24
N PHE A 151 3.12 -13.67 -3.06
CA PHE A 151 2.51 -13.58 -1.71
C PHE A 151 1.92 -14.91 -1.20
N GLY A 152 1.98 -15.98 -2.00
CA GLY A 152 1.52 -17.31 -1.59
C GLY A 152 0.02 -17.33 -1.29
N ASP A 153 -0.35 -17.76 -0.08
CA ASP A 153 -1.75 -17.83 0.36
C ASP A 153 -2.37 -16.46 0.65
N GLU A 154 -1.55 -15.41 0.77
CA GLU A 154 -2.04 -14.06 0.99
C GLU A 154 -2.48 -13.41 -0.33
N LEU A 155 -3.77 -13.14 -0.46
CA LEU A 155 -4.38 -12.58 -1.67
C LEU A 155 -4.32 -11.05 -1.66
N ILE A 156 -3.10 -10.49 -1.60
CA ILE A 156 -2.83 -9.06 -1.42
C ILE A 156 -2.03 -8.42 -2.57
N LEU A 157 -1.81 -9.13 -3.67
CA LEU A 157 -1.06 -8.63 -4.84
C LEU A 157 -1.62 -7.30 -5.35
N GLY A 158 -2.93 -7.24 -5.58
CA GLY A 158 -3.60 -6.01 -6.02
C GLY A 158 -3.50 -4.90 -4.97
N SER A 159 -3.61 -5.24 -3.69
CA SER A 159 -3.46 -4.29 -2.57
C SER A 159 -2.05 -3.69 -2.50
N TYR A 160 -1.02 -4.50 -2.70
CA TYR A 160 0.36 -4.03 -2.75
C TYR A 160 0.54 -3.06 -3.93
N LEU A 161 0.19 -3.50 -5.14
CA LEU A 161 0.36 -2.68 -6.35
C LEU A 161 -0.44 -1.37 -6.26
N SER A 162 -1.68 -1.40 -5.84
CA SER A 162 -2.53 -0.19 -5.79
C SER A 162 -2.04 0.86 -4.80
N ARG A 163 -1.45 0.46 -3.68
CA ARG A 163 -0.91 1.38 -2.66
C ARG A 163 0.42 1.99 -3.07
N PHE A 164 1.27 1.21 -3.73
CA PHE A 164 2.59 1.68 -4.14
C PHE A 164 2.60 2.35 -5.52
N LEU A 165 1.58 2.14 -6.36
CA LEU A 165 1.49 2.76 -7.69
C LEU A 165 1.57 4.30 -7.65
N PRO A 166 0.84 5.02 -6.79
CA PRO A 166 0.97 6.48 -6.71
C PRO A 166 2.35 6.92 -6.22
N ILE A 167 2.97 6.16 -5.32
CA ILE A 167 4.34 6.42 -4.84
C ILE A 167 5.32 6.23 -6.00
N LEU A 168 5.21 5.14 -6.75
CA LEU A 168 6.05 4.87 -7.92
C LEU A 168 5.96 5.99 -8.96
N ILE A 169 4.74 6.46 -9.25
CA ILE A 169 4.51 7.58 -10.17
C ILE A 169 5.16 8.86 -9.62
N GLY A 170 4.93 9.18 -8.36
CA GLY A 170 5.49 10.37 -7.71
C GLY A 170 7.02 10.38 -7.75
N VAL A 171 7.65 9.28 -7.33
CA VAL A 171 9.11 9.16 -7.30
C VAL A 171 9.70 9.17 -8.71
N PHE A 172 9.05 8.56 -9.72
CA PHE A 172 9.47 8.64 -11.12
C PHE A 172 9.61 10.09 -11.59
N PHE A 173 8.60 10.94 -11.32
CA PHE A 173 8.64 12.33 -11.74
C PHE A 173 9.65 13.19 -10.99
N LEU A 174 10.07 12.77 -9.80
CA LEU A 174 11.17 13.39 -9.06
C LEU A 174 12.56 13.02 -9.63
N THR A 175 12.63 11.97 -10.45
CA THR A 175 13.87 11.58 -11.11
C THR A 175 14.06 12.29 -12.45
N ASN A 176 15.30 12.31 -12.95
CA ASN A 176 15.59 12.84 -14.29
C ASN A 176 15.09 11.90 -15.43
N TYR A 177 14.67 10.68 -15.13
CA TYR A 177 14.14 9.73 -16.11
C TYR A 177 12.90 10.26 -16.83
N SER A 178 12.07 11.04 -16.14
CA SER A 178 10.87 11.67 -16.69
C SER A 178 11.11 12.68 -17.81
N LYS A 179 12.36 13.16 -17.93
CA LYS A 179 12.77 14.09 -19.02
C LYS A 179 12.97 13.37 -20.36
N ASN A 180 13.29 12.07 -20.35
CA ASN A 180 13.45 11.29 -21.56
C ASN A 180 12.09 10.81 -22.07
N LYS A 181 11.71 11.23 -23.29
CA LYS A 181 10.40 10.94 -23.88
C LYS A 181 10.14 9.43 -24.09
N THR A 182 11.18 8.68 -24.44
CA THR A 182 11.09 7.23 -24.63
C THR A 182 10.83 6.52 -23.30
N ILE A 183 11.63 6.83 -22.27
CA ILE A 183 11.46 6.26 -20.93
C ILE A 183 10.09 6.62 -20.36
N LEU A 184 9.65 7.86 -20.55
CA LEU A 184 8.35 8.33 -20.14
C LEU A 184 7.20 7.51 -20.79
N ASN A 185 7.29 7.23 -22.09
CA ASN A 185 6.26 6.44 -22.77
C ASN A 185 6.25 4.99 -22.32
N ILE A 186 7.43 4.37 -22.12
CA ILE A 186 7.57 3.01 -21.57
C ILE A 186 6.96 2.95 -20.16
N PHE A 187 7.22 3.95 -19.33
CA PHE A 187 6.67 4.03 -18.00
C PHE A 187 5.14 4.13 -17.99
N PHE A 188 4.55 4.91 -18.91
CA PHE A 188 3.10 5.00 -19.06
C PHE A 188 2.48 3.66 -19.53
N LEU A 189 3.12 2.96 -20.46
CA LEU A 189 2.69 1.61 -20.85
C LEU A 189 2.73 0.66 -19.65
N PHE A 190 3.76 0.74 -18.83
CA PHE A 190 3.89 -0.05 -17.62
C PHE A 190 2.79 0.25 -16.58
N ILE A 191 2.36 1.50 -16.43
CA ILE A 191 1.21 1.86 -15.59
C ILE A 191 -0.06 1.18 -16.09
N ILE A 192 -0.30 1.17 -17.42
CA ILE A 192 -1.47 0.48 -18.01
C ILE A 192 -1.44 -1.00 -17.65
N LEU A 193 -0.31 -1.68 -17.84
CA LEU A 193 -0.16 -3.10 -17.48
C LEU A 193 -0.41 -3.34 -15.99
N SER A 194 0.09 -2.46 -15.12
CA SER A 194 -0.14 -2.56 -13.67
C SER A 194 -1.62 -2.43 -13.31
N ILE A 195 -2.37 -1.49 -13.93
CA ILE A 195 -3.82 -1.32 -13.71
C ILE A 195 -4.59 -2.55 -14.18
N VAL A 196 -4.25 -3.07 -15.35
CA VAL A 196 -4.88 -4.28 -15.91
C VAL A 196 -4.64 -5.46 -14.97
N LEU A 197 -3.41 -5.65 -14.49
CA LEU A 197 -3.12 -6.71 -13.53
C LEU A 197 -3.91 -6.52 -12.23
N ILE A 198 -3.92 -5.31 -11.63
CA ILE A 198 -4.70 -5.04 -10.41
C ILE A 198 -6.17 -5.44 -10.60
N TYR A 199 -6.75 -5.19 -11.77
CA TYR A 199 -8.12 -5.63 -12.06
C TYR A 199 -8.24 -7.15 -12.09
N VAL A 200 -7.32 -7.82 -12.79
CA VAL A 200 -7.33 -9.27 -12.99
C VAL A 200 -7.04 -10.03 -11.68
N THR A 201 -6.36 -9.41 -10.69
CA THR A 201 -6.22 -10.03 -9.34
C THR A 201 -7.56 -10.29 -8.65
N GLY A 202 -8.66 -9.69 -9.12
CA GLY A 202 -9.98 -9.82 -8.51
C GLY A 202 -10.16 -9.03 -7.20
N GLU A 203 -9.25 -8.10 -6.89
CA GLU A 203 -9.31 -7.25 -5.70
C GLU A 203 -10.01 -5.90 -6.01
N ARG A 204 -11.33 -5.86 -5.81
CA ARG A 204 -12.18 -4.70 -6.16
C ARG A 204 -11.77 -3.40 -5.49
N ALA A 205 -11.49 -3.43 -4.17
CA ALA A 205 -11.05 -2.26 -3.42
C ALA A 205 -9.72 -1.72 -3.92
N SER A 206 -8.78 -2.60 -4.24
CA SER A 206 -7.47 -2.25 -4.79
C SER A 206 -7.57 -1.60 -6.16
N PHE A 207 -8.45 -2.12 -7.01
CA PHE A 207 -8.74 -1.51 -8.30
C PHE A 207 -9.34 -0.10 -8.15
N LEU A 208 -10.35 0.06 -7.29
CA LEU A 208 -10.95 1.37 -7.03
C LEU A 208 -9.91 2.38 -6.52
N LEU A 209 -9.06 1.98 -5.56
CA LEU A 209 -7.98 2.82 -5.04
C LEU A 209 -6.98 3.22 -6.13
N SER A 210 -6.61 2.32 -7.04
CA SER A 210 -5.70 2.65 -8.14
C SER A 210 -6.32 3.66 -9.12
N VAL A 211 -7.60 3.49 -9.47
CA VAL A 211 -8.33 4.44 -10.33
C VAL A 211 -8.42 5.81 -9.65
N MET A 212 -8.80 5.86 -8.37
CA MET A 212 -8.86 7.12 -7.61
C MET A 212 -7.50 7.82 -7.53
N SER A 213 -6.42 7.08 -7.27
CA SER A 213 -5.07 7.61 -7.19
C SER A 213 -4.62 8.22 -8.51
N ILE A 214 -4.87 7.54 -9.63
CA ILE A 214 -4.51 8.03 -10.97
C ILE A 214 -5.35 9.24 -11.33
N THR A 215 -6.65 9.24 -11.02
CA THR A 215 -7.54 10.38 -11.25
C THR A 215 -7.07 11.59 -10.44
N TYR A 216 -6.69 11.39 -9.16
CA TYR A 216 -6.13 12.46 -8.35
C TYR A 216 -4.84 13.04 -8.94
N ILE A 217 -3.91 12.18 -9.37
CA ILE A 217 -2.67 12.62 -10.04
C ILE A 217 -2.99 13.39 -11.34
N PHE A 218 -3.99 12.93 -12.11
CA PHE A 218 -4.46 13.61 -13.32
C PHE A 218 -4.95 15.04 -13.03
N VAL A 219 -5.73 15.22 -11.97
CA VAL A 219 -6.26 16.53 -11.58
C VAL A 219 -5.15 17.45 -11.09
N MET A 220 -4.23 16.93 -10.26
CA MET A 220 -3.17 17.72 -9.64
C MET A 220 -2.00 18.02 -10.59
N TRP A 221 -1.74 17.17 -11.57
CA TRP A 221 -0.57 17.30 -12.45
C TRP A 221 -0.94 17.63 -13.89
N ASN A 222 -1.37 18.85 -14.09
CA ASN A 222 -1.90 19.35 -15.38
C ASN A 222 -0.99 19.11 -16.60
N LYS A 223 0.34 19.19 -16.41
CA LYS A 223 1.34 18.96 -17.48
C LYS A 223 1.19 17.63 -18.21
N TYR A 224 0.79 16.57 -17.51
CA TYR A 224 0.67 15.20 -18.06
C TYR A 224 -0.78 14.73 -18.16
N SER A 225 -1.73 15.62 -17.96
CA SER A 225 -3.17 15.32 -17.90
C SER A 225 -3.66 14.53 -19.13
N LYS A 226 -3.26 14.90 -20.34
CA LYS A 226 -3.63 14.19 -21.57
C LYS A 226 -3.11 12.75 -21.60
N LYS A 227 -1.88 12.50 -21.09
CA LYS A 227 -1.31 11.14 -21.03
C LYS A 227 -2.02 10.28 -20.01
N PHE A 228 -2.37 10.82 -18.85
CA PHE A 228 -3.15 10.09 -17.85
C PHE A 228 -4.57 9.78 -18.35
N LEU A 229 -5.19 10.69 -19.10
CA LEU A 229 -6.49 10.43 -19.75
C LEU A 229 -6.38 9.25 -20.74
N ILE A 230 -5.33 9.23 -21.56
CA ILE A 230 -5.06 8.12 -22.48
C ILE A 230 -4.88 6.80 -21.72
N ILE A 231 -4.16 6.80 -20.59
CA ILE A 231 -4.00 5.62 -19.73
C ILE A 231 -5.36 5.10 -19.28
N LEU A 232 -6.22 5.97 -18.76
CA LEU A 232 -7.55 5.59 -18.29
C LEU A 232 -8.42 5.02 -19.43
N ILE A 233 -8.40 5.64 -20.61
CA ILE A 233 -9.16 5.18 -21.78
C ILE A 233 -8.66 3.81 -22.24
N ILE A 234 -7.34 3.65 -22.43
CA ILE A 234 -6.77 2.39 -22.90
C ILE A 234 -6.98 1.28 -21.87
N SER A 235 -6.75 1.57 -20.56
CA SER A 235 -7.00 0.61 -19.51
C SER A 235 -8.47 0.18 -19.50
N SER A 236 -9.41 1.11 -19.56
CA SER A 236 -10.84 0.81 -19.58
C SER A 236 -11.22 -0.06 -20.79
N PHE A 237 -10.67 0.21 -21.95
CA PHE A 237 -10.89 -0.63 -23.14
C PHE A 237 -10.38 -2.06 -22.96
N ILE A 238 -9.15 -2.23 -22.45
CA ILE A 238 -8.59 -3.55 -22.16
C ILE A 238 -9.44 -4.28 -21.12
N LEU A 239 -9.92 -3.60 -20.09
CA LEU A 239 -10.78 -4.18 -19.06
C LEU A 239 -12.13 -4.63 -19.61
N LEU A 240 -12.71 -3.91 -20.56
CA LEU A 240 -13.89 -4.38 -21.27
C LEU A 240 -13.61 -5.67 -22.03
N LEU A 241 -12.50 -5.75 -22.76
CA LEU A 241 -12.10 -6.97 -23.46
C LEU A 241 -11.88 -8.15 -22.51
N THR A 242 -11.23 -7.93 -21.35
CA THR A 242 -11.03 -9.00 -20.35
C THR A 242 -12.35 -9.52 -19.80
N ASN A 243 -13.35 -8.65 -19.58
CA ASN A 243 -14.68 -9.07 -19.13
C ASN A 243 -15.44 -9.89 -20.19
N PHE A 244 -15.24 -9.62 -21.48
CA PHE A 244 -15.83 -10.44 -22.55
C PHE A 244 -15.20 -11.82 -22.63
N ASN A 245 -13.88 -11.91 -22.47
CA ASN A 245 -13.15 -13.15 -22.63
C ASN A 245 -13.09 -14.02 -21.37
N ASN A 246 -13.34 -13.45 -20.18
CA ASN A 246 -13.27 -14.17 -18.92
C ASN A 246 -14.53 -13.92 -18.06
N PRO A 247 -15.52 -14.84 -18.13
CA PRO A 247 -16.78 -14.72 -17.37
C PRO A 247 -16.58 -14.67 -15.87
N ASP A 248 -15.59 -15.37 -15.32
CA ASP A 248 -15.33 -15.43 -13.88
C ASP A 248 -14.86 -14.08 -13.33
N ILE A 249 -13.97 -13.40 -14.04
CA ILE A 249 -13.53 -12.04 -13.69
C ILE A 249 -14.73 -11.09 -13.75
N LYS A 250 -15.54 -11.17 -14.81
CA LYS A 250 -16.77 -10.37 -14.95
C LYS A 250 -17.72 -10.62 -13.78
N GLN A 251 -17.94 -11.87 -13.42
CA GLN A 251 -18.79 -12.24 -12.28
C GLN A 251 -18.29 -11.57 -11.01
N ARG A 252 -16.98 -11.66 -10.72
CA ARG A 252 -16.39 -11.13 -9.50
C ARG A 252 -16.31 -9.60 -9.48
N MET A 253 -15.81 -8.99 -10.54
CA MET A 253 -15.53 -7.54 -10.57
C MET A 253 -16.78 -6.70 -10.88
N VAL A 254 -17.72 -7.22 -11.66
CA VAL A 254 -18.90 -6.47 -12.10
C VAL A 254 -20.15 -6.96 -11.40
N ASN A 255 -20.54 -8.23 -11.53
CA ASN A 255 -21.85 -8.72 -11.08
C ASN A 255 -21.94 -8.69 -9.56
N ILE A 256 -20.98 -9.29 -8.85
CA ILE A 256 -20.95 -9.27 -7.37
C ILE A 256 -20.87 -7.82 -6.84
N THR A 257 -20.17 -6.93 -7.53
CA THR A 257 -20.13 -5.51 -7.14
C THR A 257 -21.51 -4.85 -7.28
N LYS A 258 -22.24 -5.11 -8.37
CA LYS A 258 -23.61 -4.63 -8.54
C LYS A 258 -24.55 -5.18 -7.46
N GLU A 259 -24.45 -6.47 -7.14
CA GLU A 259 -25.21 -7.09 -6.04
C GLU A 259 -24.95 -6.41 -4.70
N GLN A 260 -23.69 -6.10 -4.39
CA GLN A 260 -23.31 -5.44 -3.12
C GLN A 260 -23.71 -3.98 -3.04
N LEU A 261 -23.82 -3.30 -4.16
CA LEU A 261 -24.30 -1.91 -4.24
C LEU A 261 -25.84 -1.83 -4.29
N GLY A 262 -26.55 -2.96 -4.27
CA GLY A 262 -28.01 -2.99 -4.40
C GLY A 262 -28.51 -2.59 -5.81
N LEU A 263 -27.65 -2.72 -6.82
CA LEU A 263 -27.96 -2.41 -8.22
C LEU A 263 -28.39 -3.67 -9.02
N SER A 264 -28.72 -4.75 -8.32
CA SER A 264 -29.23 -6.00 -8.91
C SER A 264 -30.50 -6.43 -8.17
N ASP A 265 -31.31 -7.25 -8.82
CA ASP A 265 -32.55 -7.82 -8.21
C ASP A 265 -32.25 -8.84 -7.09
N LYS A 266 -30.99 -9.17 -6.85
CA LYS A 266 -30.58 -10.07 -5.77
C LYS A 266 -30.39 -9.31 -4.46
N PRO A 267 -30.73 -9.92 -3.30
CA PRO A 267 -30.51 -9.29 -2.01
C PRO A 267 -29.02 -9.02 -1.79
N VAL A 268 -28.71 -7.88 -1.18
CA VAL A 268 -27.33 -7.49 -0.81
C VAL A 268 -26.70 -8.59 0.04
N SER A 269 -25.46 -8.97 -0.26
CA SER A 269 -24.75 -10.03 0.45
C SER A 269 -24.78 -9.81 1.96
N SER A 270 -25.34 -10.77 2.70
CA SER A 270 -25.52 -10.74 4.16
C SER A 270 -24.20 -10.50 4.92
N VAL A 271 -23.06 -10.96 4.39
CA VAL A 271 -21.73 -10.81 5.02
C VAL A 271 -21.34 -9.33 5.15
N TYR A 272 -21.49 -8.54 4.07
CA TYR A 272 -21.13 -7.11 4.13
C TYR A 272 -22.10 -6.31 4.99
N VAL A 273 -23.39 -6.62 4.89
CA VAL A 273 -24.42 -6.02 5.75
C VAL A 273 -24.12 -6.31 7.22
N GLY A 274 -23.74 -7.56 7.54
CA GLY A 274 -23.34 -7.95 8.89
C GLY A 274 -22.17 -7.12 9.41
N HIS A 275 -21.10 -6.97 8.62
CA HIS A 275 -19.97 -6.12 9.02
C HIS A 275 -20.34 -4.66 9.25
N PHE A 276 -21.21 -4.09 8.41
CA PHE A 276 -21.69 -2.71 8.60
C PHE A 276 -22.57 -2.56 9.85
N LEU A 277 -23.44 -3.53 10.12
CA LEU A 277 -24.29 -3.50 11.32
C LEU A 277 -23.45 -3.60 12.59
N ILE A 278 -22.52 -4.55 12.67
CA ILE A 278 -21.58 -4.67 13.79
C ILE A 278 -20.77 -3.38 13.97
N ALA A 279 -20.21 -2.84 12.91
CA ALA A 279 -19.44 -1.60 12.99
C ALA A 279 -20.31 -0.42 13.49
N LYS A 280 -21.57 -0.34 13.05
CA LYS A 280 -22.52 0.69 13.51
C LYS A 280 -22.85 0.54 15.00
N ASP A 281 -23.07 -0.69 15.46
CA ASP A 281 -23.40 -0.94 16.86
C ASP A 281 -22.20 -0.67 17.77
N LEU A 282 -20.99 -1.12 17.41
CA LEU A 282 -19.75 -0.78 18.11
C LEU A 282 -19.49 0.73 18.15
N PHE A 283 -19.83 1.46 17.07
CA PHE A 283 -19.72 2.92 17.06
C PHE A 283 -20.72 3.58 18.02
N LYS A 284 -21.96 3.06 18.13
CA LYS A 284 -22.95 3.59 19.07
C LYS A 284 -22.55 3.36 20.53
N GLU A 285 -21.95 2.19 20.82
CA GLU A 285 -21.46 1.87 22.16
C GLU A 285 -20.24 2.72 22.56
N ASN A 286 -19.35 3.00 21.59
CA ASN A 286 -18.08 3.69 21.82
C ASN A 286 -17.85 4.83 20.80
N PRO A 287 -18.67 5.91 20.82
CA PRO A 287 -18.69 6.88 19.71
C PRO A 287 -17.46 7.79 19.65
N ILE A 288 -16.73 8.00 20.75
CA ILE A 288 -15.59 8.94 20.83
C ILE A 288 -14.25 8.22 20.66
N LEU A 289 -14.03 7.15 21.42
CA LEU A 289 -12.72 6.48 21.47
C LEU A 289 -12.69 5.18 20.66
N GLY A 290 -13.86 4.65 20.26
CA GLY A 290 -13.99 3.37 19.59
C GLY A 290 -13.62 2.19 20.50
N VAL A 291 -13.62 0.99 19.93
CA VAL A 291 -13.34 -0.27 20.65
C VAL A 291 -11.86 -0.59 20.83
N GLY A 292 -10.97 0.29 20.37
CA GLY A 292 -9.52 0.10 20.42
C GLY A 292 -8.93 -0.68 19.22
N PRO A 293 -7.65 -0.43 18.88
CA PRO A 293 -6.97 -1.08 17.78
C PRO A 293 -6.99 -2.61 17.91
N LYS A 294 -7.22 -3.31 16.79
CA LYS A 294 -7.24 -4.79 16.68
C LYS A 294 -8.39 -5.51 17.40
N ASN A 295 -9.36 -4.82 17.99
CA ASN A 295 -10.44 -5.47 18.75
C ASN A 295 -11.69 -5.77 17.91
N TYR A 296 -11.87 -5.13 16.74
CA TYR A 296 -13.03 -5.35 15.87
C TYR A 296 -13.32 -6.86 15.62
N VAL A 297 -12.28 -7.64 15.26
CA VAL A 297 -12.44 -9.07 14.97
C VAL A 297 -12.96 -9.85 16.18
N LYS A 298 -12.54 -9.47 17.39
CA LYS A 298 -12.98 -10.15 18.62
C LYS A 298 -14.45 -9.89 18.95
N HIS A 299 -14.94 -8.71 18.63
CA HIS A 299 -16.37 -8.41 18.77
C HIS A 299 -17.24 -9.09 17.70
N CYS A 300 -16.65 -9.53 16.59
CA CYS A 300 -17.36 -10.31 15.57
C CYS A 300 -17.46 -11.81 15.91
N THR A 301 -16.61 -12.32 16.81
CA THR A 301 -16.54 -13.75 17.17
C THR A 301 -17.27 -14.09 18.48
N ASN A 302 -17.70 -13.10 19.22
CA ASN A 302 -18.57 -13.20 20.39
C ASN A 302 -20.01 -12.88 19.99
#